data_17a4283aa829cccf2947ffcc86b3330f
#
_entry.id   17a4283aa829cccf2947ffcc86b3330f
#
_cell.length_a   1.000
_cell.length_b   1.000
_cell.length_c   1.000
_cell.angle_alpha   90.00
_cell.angle_beta   90.00
_cell.angle_gamma   90.00
#
_symmetry.space_group_name_H-M   'P 1'
#
loop_
_entity.id
_entity.type
_entity.pdbx_description
1 polymer ?
#
loop_
_entity_poly.entity_id
_entity_poly.type
_entity_poly.pdbx_seq_one_letter_code
_entity_poly.pdbx_strand_id
1 'polypeptide(L)'
;MTVLCIIISVLLVTTIFSISDMMIRSEGRTLQAKHGNWHIGIENLSEGTAEEISRRPDVLAVGRAEKFNTDAEDPYYIGKTKAALYGTDQNYLTEMVTAIEEGEYPQEDNEVVLSSNAKVILNVKIGDHVELQTPAGNKEVIISGFGSDDKQAYDGQYFLIGVYMRYGAFASLMEANGVFCSPVWYVQFQSAGEAVGAIAELSEDYRIQADSISENTALMAMAGKSSSNSVKSVYGIAGFLFVLVLIAGGLMISGSMNSNVAQRTRFFGMMRCIGASRSQVIRYVRLEALNWCKKAVPIGLVAGTVISWCICAVLHYGIGGEFKDLPVFAFSPVGLLSGAAVGVITVLIAAQLPAIRAAK
;
A
#
# COMPACT_ATOMS: atom_id res chain seq x y z
N MET A 1 -18.73 26.47 -23.69
CA MET A 1 -19.06 26.22 -22.27
C MET A 1 -19.16 24.74 -21.98
N THR A 2 -20.05 23.93 -22.57
CA THR A 2 -20.27 22.52 -22.23
C THR A 2 -19.02 21.66 -22.39
N VAL A 3 -18.24 21.80 -23.47
CA VAL A 3 -16.98 21.09 -23.68
C VAL A 3 -15.98 21.40 -22.56
N LEU A 4 -15.90 22.65 -22.12
CA LEU A 4 -15.03 23.06 -21.01
C LEU A 4 -15.44 22.41 -19.69
N CYS A 5 -16.76 22.35 -19.41
CA CYS A 5 -17.25 21.65 -18.20
C CYS A 5 -16.91 20.17 -18.20
N ILE A 6 -17.00 19.50 -19.36
CA ILE A 6 -16.61 18.09 -19.50
C ILE A 6 -15.10 17.94 -19.28
N ILE A 7 -14.28 18.81 -19.88
CA ILE A 7 -12.82 18.79 -19.69
C ILE A 7 -12.47 18.93 -18.21
N ILE A 8 -13.05 19.91 -17.50
CA ILE A 8 -12.79 20.14 -16.08
C ILE A 8 -13.21 18.93 -15.23
N SER A 9 -14.38 18.35 -15.50
CA SER A 9 -14.86 17.17 -14.76
C SER A 9 -13.94 15.97 -14.96
N VAL A 10 -13.54 15.68 -16.21
CA VAL A 10 -12.61 14.57 -16.52
C VAL A 10 -11.24 14.84 -15.90
N LEU A 11 -10.74 16.06 -16.01
CA LEU A 11 -9.48 16.50 -15.41
C LEU A 11 -9.48 16.25 -13.90
N LEU A 12 -10.50 16.70 -13.18
CA LEU A 12 -10.60 16.52 -11.72
C LEU A 12 -10.61 15.04 -11.33
N VAL A 13 -11.45 14.24 -12.00
CA VAL A 13 -11.51 12.80 -11.71
C VAL A 13 -10.17 12.13 -12.01
N THR A 14 -9.58 12.40 -13.19
CA THR A 14 -8.27 11.83 -13.55
C THR A 14 -7.20 12.22 -12.54
N THR A 15 -7.15 13.48 -12.13
CA THR A 15 -6.16 13.98 -11.16
C THR A 15 -6.32 13.28 -9.81
N ILE A 16 -7.54 13.20 -9.28
CA ILE A 16 -7.82 12.57 -7.98
C ILE A 16 -7.41 11.09 -7.99
N PHE A 17 -7.87 10.33 -9.00
CA PHE A 17 -7.54 8.90 -9.08
C PHE A 17 -6.06 8.64 -9.38
N SER A 18 -5.41 9.49 -10.19
CA SER A 18 -3.97 9.35 -10.46
C SER A 18 -3.14 9.61 -9.22
N ILE A 19 -3.42 10.67 -8.47
CA ILE A 19 -2.71 10.97 -7.21
C ILE A 19 -2.95 9.85 -6.20
N SER A 20 -4.22 9.41 -6.03
CA SER A 20 -4.54 8.32 -5.11
C SER A 20 -3.80 7.03 -5.46
N ASP A 21 -3.76 6.63 -6.73
CA ASP A 21 -3.02 5.44 -7.17
C ASP A 21 -1.50 5.58 -6.94
N MET A 22 -0.94 6.76 -7.21
CA MET A 22 0.48 7.03 -6.96
C MET A 22 0.82 7.01 -5.47
N MET A 23 -0.03 7.60 -4.62
CA MET A 23 0.12 7.56 -3.17
C MET A 23 0.01 6.14 -2.63
N ILE A 24 -0.99 5.36 -3.06
CA ILE A 24 -1.15 3.96 -2.66
C ILE A 24 0.09 3.15 -3.03
N ARG A 25 0.63 3.31 -4.23
CA ARG A 25 1.84 2.58 -4.66
C ARG A 25 3.09 3.01 -3.89
N SER A 26 3.23 4.30 -3.59
CA SER A 26 4.33 4.82 -2.79
C SER A 26 4.24 4.30 -1.35
N GLU A 27 3.06 4.45 -0.74
CA GLU A 27 2.79 3.95 0.61
C GLU A 27 3.01 2.44 0.71
N GLY A 28 2.62 1.67 -0.35
CA GLY A 28 2.87 0.24 -0.42
C GLY A 28 4.32 -0.14 -0.29
N ARG A 29 5.18 0.54 -1.02
CA ARG A 29 6.62 0.31 -0.94
C ARG A 29 7.18 0.67 0.44
N THR A 30 6.74 1.79 0.98
CA THR A 30 7.15 2.24 2.32
C THR A 30 6.66 1.29 3.41
N LEU A 31 5.42 0.80 3.32
CA LEU A 31 4.87 -0.16 4.26
C LEU A 31 5.52 -1.54 4.15
N GLN A 32 5.78 -2.02 2.92
CA GLN A 32 6.56 -3.24 2.71
C GLN A 32 7.97 -3.14 3.29
N ALA A 33 8.63 -1.98 3.11
CA ALA A 33 9.94 -1.74 3.69
C ALA A 33 9.90 -1.63 5.24
N LYS A 34 8.80 -1.12 5.82
CA LYS A 34 8.65 -0.97 7.28
C LYS A 34 8.15 -2.23 7.98
N HIS A 35 7.18 -2.92 7.38
CA HIS A 35 6.43 -4.01 8.01
C HIS A 35 6.70 -5.38 7.37
N GLY A 36 7.46 -5.40 6.28
CA GLY A 36 7.71 -6.62 5.50
C GLY A 36 6.59 -6.96 4.52
N ASN A 37 6.86 -7.94 3.67
CA ASN A 37 5.98 -8.41 2.58
C ASN A 37 5.22 -9.71 2.96
N TRP A 38 5.10 -9.98 4.24
CA TRP A 38 4.30 -11.10 4.75
C TRP A 38 2.83 -10.69 4.88
N HIS A 39 1.91 -11.66 4.78
CA HIS A 39 0.47 -11.42 4.87
C HIS A 39 -0.12 -11.79 6.22
N ILE A 40 0.32 -12.92 6.78
CA ILE A 40 -0.12 -13.39 8.11
C ILE A 40 1.07 -13.84 8.95
N GLY A 41 0.96 -13.67 10.26
CA GLY A 41 1.85 -14.24 11.28
C GLY A 41 1.08 -15.23 12.13
N ILE A 42 1.67 -16.38 12.43
CA ILE A 42 1.05 -17.47 13.19
C ILE A 42 1.91 -17.75 14.40
N GLU A 43 1.34 -17.61 15.59
CA GLU A 43 1.98 -17.94 16.85
C GLU A 43 1.76 -19.41 17.20
N ASN A 44 2.68 -19.97 17.98
CA ASN A 44 2.61 -21.35 18.50
C ASN A 44 2.48 -22.43 17.41
N LEU A 45 3.04 -22.21 16.23
CA LEU A 45 3.05 -23.17 15.14
C LEU A 45 4.24 -24.13 15.27
N SER A 46 4.01 -25.43 15.06
CA SER A 46 5.09 -26.41 15.01
C SER A 46 5.90 -26.30 13.71
N GLU A 47 7.18 -26.64 13.75
CA GLU A 47 8.06 -26.62 12.58
C GLU A 47 7.55 -27.54 11.44
N GLY A 48 7.03 -28.71 11.78
CA GLY A 48 6.43 -29.65 10.82
C GLY A 48 5.20 -29.05 10.11
N THR A 49 4.31 -28.38 10.85
CA THR A 49 3.15 -27.71 10.28
C THR A 49 3.57 -26.52 9.39
N ALA A 50 4.60 -25.77 9.81
CA ALA A 50 5.13 -24.67 8.99
C ALA A 50 5.71 -25.20 7.66
N GLU A 51 6.40 -26.34 7.68
CA GLU A 51 6.85 -27.02 6.46
C GLU A 51 5.69 -27.45 5.55
N GLU A 52 4.61 -28.01 6.11
CA GLU A 52 3.42 -28.36 5.32
C GLU A 52 2.79 -27.12 4.67
N ILE A 53 2.64 -26.02 5.42
CA ILE A 53 2.14 -24.75 4.90
C ILE A 53 3.04 -24.23 3.78
N SER A 54 4.36 -24.35 3.89
CA SER A 54 5.30 -23.88 2.88
C SER A 54 5.18 -24.60 1.52
N ARG A 55 4.61 -25.82 1.51
CA ARG A 55 4.38 -26.61 0.29
C ARG A 55 3.06 -26.30 -0.42
N ARG A 56 2.22 -25.43 0.14
CA ARG A 56 0.97 -25.02 -0.48
C ARG A 56 1.24 -24.20 -1.76
N PRO A 57 0.45 -24.40 -2.83
CA PRO A 57 0.66 -23.72 -4.11
C PRO A 57 0.37 -22.21 -4.06
N ASP A 58 -0.42 -21.73 -3.09
CA ASP A 58 -0.77 -20.34 -2.85
C ASP A 58 0.25 -19.59 -1.99
N VAL A 59 1.22 -20.31 -1.38
CA VAL A 59 2.26 -19.76 -0.53
C VAL A 59 3.54 -19.52 -1.32
N LEU A 60 4.11 -18.32 -1.20
CA LEU A 60 5.39 -17.95 -1.81
C LEU A 60 6.57 -18.27 -0.89
N ALA A 61 6.44 -17.92 0.38
CA ALA A 61 7.48 -18.14 1.37
C ALA A 61 6.89 -18.29 2.77
N VAL A 62 7.58 -19.06 3.61
CA VAL A 62 7.37 -19.16 5.05
C VAL A 62 8.69 -18.88 5.74
N GLY A 63 8.67 -18.09 6.79
CA GLY A 63 9.84 -17.80 7.61
C GLY A 63 9.43 -17.52 9.04
N ARG A 64 10.34 -17.69 9.97
CA ARG A 64 10.08 -17.40 11.37
C ARG A 64 10.93 -16.24 11.86
N ALA A 65 10.38 -15.50 12.82
CA ALA A 65 11.13 -14.49 13.54
C ALA A 65 10.63 -14.37 14.98
N GLU A 66 11.53 -13.96 15.83
CA GLU A 66 11.27 -13.59 17.21
C GLU A 66 12.05 -12.33 17.54
N LYS A 67 11.44 -11.43 18.30
CA LYS A 67 12.03 -10.15 18.71
C LYS A 67 12.15 -10.13 20.23
N PHE A 68 13.28 -9.63 20.71
CA PHE A 68 13.53 -9.49 22.13
C PHE A 68 14.22 -8.18 22.44
N ASN A 69 13.88 -7.57 23.58
CA ASN A 69 14.45 -6.33 24.10
C ASN A 69 14.31 -5.12 23.14
N THR A 70 13.21 -5.04 22.40
CA THR A 70 12.92 -3.92 21.48
C THR A 70 12.68 -2.59 22.21
N ASP A 71 12.24 -2.65 23.46
CA ASP A 71 11.95 -1.53 24.38
C ASP A 71 13.17 -1.13 25.22
N ALA A 72 14.29 -1.85 25.06
CA ALA A 72 15.54 -1.58 25.77
C ALA A 72 15.41 -1.66 27.31
N GLU A 73 14.50 -2.49 27.82
CA GLU A 73 14.35 -2.66 29.27
C GLU A 73 15.45 -3.55 29.84
N ASP A 74 15.82 -4.60 29.12
CA ASP A 74 16.80 -5.60 29.55
C ASP A 74 18.27 -5.18 29.27
N PRO A 75 19.24 -5.70 30.05
CA PRO A 75 20.64 -5.29 29.97
C PRO A 75 21.43 -6.06 28.90
N TYR A 76 21.02 -5.94 27.63
CA TYR A 76 21.76 -6.43 26.47
C TYR A 76 22.43 -5.28 25.76
N TYR A 77 23.74 -5.39 25.48
CA TYR A 77 24.54 -4.30 24.94
C TYR A 77 25.52 -4.78 23.86
N ILE A 78 25.80 -3.91 22.89
CA ILE A 78 27.01 -3.97 22.07
C ILE A 78 27.82 -2.70 22.35
N GLY A 79 29.02 -2.87 22.88
CA GLY A 79 29.81 -1.75 23.38
C GLY A 79 29.10 -1.05 24.56
N LYS A 80 28.69 0.20 24.34
CA LYS A 80 27.94 1.00 25.35
C LYS A 80 26.48 1.20 24.97
N THR A 81 26.04 0.66 23.83
CA THR A 81 24.70 0.88 23.26
C THR A 81 23.84 -0.34 23.52
N LYS A 82 22.60 -0.12 23.91
CA LYS A 82 21.62 -1.21 24.11
C LYS A 82 21.34 -1.92 22.80
N ALA A 83 21.12 -3.22 22.87
CA ALA A 83 20.88 -4.10 21.73
C ALA A 83 19.45 -4.65 21.76
N ALA A 84 18.76 -4.54 20.62
CA ALA A 84 17.54 -5.29 20.33
C ALA A 84 17.92 -6.54 19.56
N LEU A 85 17.46 -7.71 20.01
CA LEU A 85 17.84 -9.00 19.45
C LEU A 85 16.71 -9.56 18.58
N TYR A 86 17.09 -10.09 17.41
CA TYR A 86 16.17 -10.67 16.44
C TYR A 86 16.69 -12.06 16.04
N GLY A 87 15.93 -13.10 16.40
CA GLY A 87 16.14 -14.45 15.88
C GLY A 87 15.33 -14.62 14.61
N THR A 88 15.96 -14.93 13.48
CA THR A 88 15.28 -14.99 12.19
C THR A 88 15.73 -16.18 11.36
N ASP A 89 14.85 -16.64 10.46
CA ASP A 89 15.24 -17.49 9.34
C ASP A 89 15.68 -16.64 8.16
N GLN A 90 16.43 -17.24 7.23
CA GLN A 90 16.87 -16.56 6.01
C GLN A 90 15.69 -16.03 5.22
N ASN A 91 14.64 -16.85 4.98
CA ASN A 91 13.46 -16.43 4.22
C ASN A 91 12.79 -15.19 4.81
N TYR A 92 12.66 -15.11 6.13
CA TYR A 92 12.08 -13.93 6.76
C TYR A 92 12.93 -12.67 6.52
N LEU A 93 14.23 -12.76 6.74
CA LEU A 93 15.09 -11.58 6.69
C LEU A 93 15.39 -11.10 5.28
N THR A 94 15.51 -12.03 4.29
CA THR A 94 15.87 -11.68 2.91
C THR A 94 14.66 -11.51 1.99
N GLU A 95 13.64 -12.37 2.12
CA GLU A 95 12.51 -12.38 1.19
C GLU A 95 11.33 -11.55 1.69
N MET A 96 11.05 -11.61 3.01
CA MET A 96 9.86 -10.95 3.56
C MET A 96 10.13 -9.52 4.03
N VAL A 97 11.24 -9.29 4.73
CA VAL A 97 11.56 -7.98 5.31
C VAL A 97 12.60 -7.23 4.48
N THR A 98 13.37 -7.94 3.64
CA THR A 98 14.47 -7.38 2.80
C THR A 98 15.38 -6.45 3.60
N ALA A 99 15.74 -6.88 4.81
CA ALA A 99 16.39 -6.04 5.79
C ALA A 99 17.90 -5.87 5.55
N ILE A 100 18.55 -6.73 4.76
CA ILE A 100 20.00 -6.70 4.54
C ILE A 100 20.31 -5.71 3.42
N GLU A 101 21.06 -4.65 3.76
CA GLU A 101 21.51 -3.62 2.83
C GLU A 101 22.92 -3.89 2.29
N GLU A 102 23.79 -4.44 3.12
CA GLU A 102 25.18 -4.80 2.78
C GLU A 102 25.57 -6.12 3.45
N GLY A 103 26.33 -6.96 2.75
CA GLY A 103 26.76 -8.26 3.24
C GLY A 103 25.74 -9.36 2.99
N GLU A 104 25.75 -10.39 3.83
CA GLU A 104 24.95 -11.60 3.65
C GLU A 104 24.28 -12.01 4.96
N TYR A 105 23.24 -12.87 4.83
CA TYR A 105 22.58 -13.50 5.98
C TYR A 105 23.58 -14.37 6.76
N PRO A 106 23.58 -14.38 8.11
CA PRO A 106 24.49 -15.18 8.93
C PRO A 106 24.46 -16.66 8.53
N GLN A 107 25.62 -17.23 8.22
CA GLN A 107 25.74 -18.65 7.88
C GLN A 107 26.13 -19.49 9.10
N GLU A 108 26.88 -18.90 10.03
CA GLU A 108 27.33 -19.53 11.26
C GLU A 108 26.60 -18.96 12.50
N ASP A 109 26.62 -19.70 13.62
CA ASP A 109 25.89 -19.31 14.84
C ASP A 109 26.56 -18.15 15.61
N ASN A 110 27.77 -17.79 15.24
CA ASN A 110 28.49 -16.63 15.77
C ASN A 110 28.47 -15.43 14.83
N GLU A 111 27.79 -15.52 13.69
CA GLU A 111 27.62 -14.41 12.76
C GLU A 111 26.33 -13.65 13.04
N VAL A 112 26.37 -12.32 12.81
CA VAL A 112 25.23 -11.43 12.99
C VAL A 112 25.17 -10.37 11.91
N VAL A 113 23.96 -9.96 11.54
CA VAL A 113 23.72 -8.71 10.81
C VAL A 113 23.35 -7.65 11.84
N LEU A 114 24.01 -6.49 11.77
CA LEU A 114 23.68 -5.35 12.63
C LEU A 114 22.84 -4.33 11.87
N SER A 115 22.04 -3.55 12.58
CA SER A 115 21.38 -2.38 12.00
C SER A 115 22.42 -1.34 11.52
N SER A 116 22.14 -0.60 10.45
CA SER A 116 23.12 0.25 9.76
C SER A 116 23.67 1.40 10.63
N ASN A 117 22.91 1.82 11.65
CA ASN A 117 23.37 2.79 12.65
C ASN A 117 24.60 2.29 13.45
N ALA A 118 24.81 0.98 13.55
CA ALA A 118 25.99 0.41 14.22
C ALA A 118 27.31 0.83 13.55
N LYS A 119 27.32 1.05 12.22
CA LYS A 119 28.50 1.55 11.51
C LYS A 119 29.01 2.88 12.08
N VAL A 120 28.07 3.77 12.40
CA VAL A 120 28.39 5.11 12.91
C VAL A 120 28.66 5.06 14.41
N ILE A 121 27.85 4.32 15.18
CA ILE A 121 27.93 4.27 16.64
C ILE A 121 29.19 3.55 17.11
N LEU A 122 29.51 2.40 16.48
CA LEU A 122 30.62 1.54 16.88
C LEU A 122 31.87 1.69 16.01
N ASN A 123 31.73 2.36 14.85
CA ASN A 123 32.78 2.48 13.83
C ASN A 123 33.32 1.11 13.35
N VAL A 124 32.41 0.19 13.03
CA VAL A 124 32.68 -1.21 12.64
C VAL A 124 32.36 -1.46 11.18
N LYS A 125 32.92 -2.57 10.65
CA LYS A 125 32.74 -3.05 9.26
C LYS A 125 32.42 -4.52 9.23
N ILE A 126 31.97 -5.02 8.07
CA ILE A 126 31.77 -6.47 7.83
C ILE A 126 33.08 -7.20 8.08
N GLY A 127 33.01 -8.30 8.80
CA GLY A 127 34.14 -9.12 9.24
C GLY A 127 34.73 -8.72 10.59
N ASP A 128 34.34 -7.60 11.16
CA ASP A 128 34.80 -7.20 12.49
C ASP A 128 34.14 -8.07 13.58
N HIS A 129 34.86 -8.26 14.66
CA HIS A 129 34.39 -8.96 15.86
C HIS A 129 33.84 -7.94 16.86
N VAL A 130 32.66 -8.20 17.38
CA VAL A 130 32.04 -7.37 18.42
C VAL A 130 31.57 -8.24 19.58
N GLU A 131 31.54 -7.66 20.75
CA GLU A 131 31.11 -8.35 21.97
C GLU A 131 29.65 -8.00 22.27
N LEU A 132 28.77 -9.03 22.23
CA LEU A 132 27.40 -8.94 22.68
C LEU A 132 27.37 -9.27 24.18
N GLN A 133 27.09 -8.28 25.01
CA GLN A 133 26.99 -8.41 26.46
C GLN A 133 25.57 -8.84 26.83
N THR A 134 25.45 -9.91 27.59
CA THR A 134 24.18 -10.45 28.07
C THR A 134 24.25 -10.75 29.56
N PRO A 135 23.12 -10.89 30.28
CA PRO A 135 23.11 -11.26 31.70
C PRO A 135 23.83 -12.57 32.00
N ALA A 136 23.82 -13.55 31.10
CA ALA A 136 24.49 -14.85 31.26
C ALA A 136 26.00 -14.79 30.93
N GLY A 137 26.51 -13.68 30.39
CA GLY A 137 27.89 -13.49 29.98
C GLY A 137 28.03 -12.86 28.58
N ASN A 138 29.26 -12.60 28.22
CA ASN A 138 29.56 -11.96 26.95
C ASN A 138 29.78 -13.01 25.85
N LYS A 139 29.25 -12.75 24.65
CA LYS A 139 29.39 -13.58 23.45
C LYS A 139 30.08 -12.79 22.37
N GLU A 140 31.19 -13.29 21.84
CA GLU A 140 31.85 -12.73 20.69
C GLU A 140 31.07 -13.11 19.42
N VAL A 141 30.75 -12.12 18.58
CA VAL A 141 30.02 -12.31 17.31
C VAL A 141 30.75 -11.57 16.17
N ILE A 142 30.60 -12.10 14.97
CA ILE A 142 31.22 -11.58 13.74
C ILE A 142 30.14 -10.89 12.91
N ILE A 143 30.43 -9.72 12.39
CA ILE A 143 29.51 -8.96 11.56
C ILE A 143 29.52 -9.54 10.15
N SER A 144 28.44 -10.21 9.72
CA SER A 144 28.25 -10.73 8.36
C SER A 144 27.61 -9.72 7.42
N GLY A 145 26.92 -8.70 7.97
CA GLY A 145 26.26 -7.69 7.17
C GLY A 145 25.68 -6.56 8.00
N PHE A 146 25.10 -5.59 7.27
CA PHE A 146 24.34 -4.50 7.87
C PHE A 146 22.94 -4.45 7.23
N GLY A 147 21.95 -4.22 8.06
CA GLY A 147 20.56 -4.14 7.68
C GLY A 147 19.97 -2.75 7.87
N SER A 148 18.76 -2.55 7.38
CA SER A 148 18.01 -1.32 7.59
C SER A 148 17.85 -1.02 9.07
N ASP A 149 17.90 0.27 9.43
CA ASP A 149 17.61 0.69 10.78
C ASP A 149 16.17 0.35 11.13
N ASP A 150 15.98 -0.46 12.17
CA ASP A 150 14.64 -0.70 12.70
C ASP A 150 14.12 0.60 13.33
N LYS A 151 13.12 1.20 12.70
CA LYS A 151 12.50 2.43 13.22
C LYS A 151 11.75 2.20 14.55
N GLN A 152 11.47 0.95 14.91
CA GLN A 152 10.96 0.60 16.24
C GLN A 152 12.06 0.70 17.31
N ALA A 153 13.34 0.64 16.92
CA ALA A 153 14.48 0.93 17.77
C ALA A 153 14.65 2.44 18.08
N TYR A 154 13.79 3.27 17.55
CA TYR A 154 13.73 4.72 17.79
C TYR A 154 12.56 5.06 18.72
N ASP A 155 12.60 4.61 19.95
CA ASP A 155 11.75 5.20 20.98
C ASP A 155 12.48 6.42 21.53
N GLY A 156 12.35 7.54 20.83
CA GLY A 156 12.62 8.94 21.19
C GLY A 156 13.76 9.30 22.14
N GLN A 157 14.37 8.38 22.85
CA GLN A 157 15.40 8.60 23.86
C GLN A 157 16.60 7.65 23.81
N TYR A 158 16.53 6.48 23.14
CA TYR A 158 17.64 5.52 23.13
C TYR A 158 17.94 5.05 21.70
N PHE A 159 19.19 5.19 21.28
CA PHE A 159 19.69 4.54 20.06
C PHE A 159 19.88 3.05 20.39
N LEU A 160 19.08 2.18 19.79
CA LEU A 160 19.26 0.74 19.86
C LEU A 160 20.07 0.26 18.65
N ILE A 161 20.89 -0.77 18.85
CA ILE A 161 21.49 -1.51 17.75
C ILE A 161 20.65 -2.80 17.57
N GLY A 162 20.06 -2.98 16.40
CA GLY A 162 19.42 -4.23 16.02
C GLY A 162 20.48 -5.29 15.74
N VAL A 163 20.33 -6.47 16.33
CA VAL A 163 21.20 -7.62 16.16
C VAL A 163 20.39 -8.77 15.60
N TYR A 164 20.55 -9.06 14.33
CA TYR A 164 19.86 -10.14 13.66
C TYR A 164 20.76 -11.35 13.57
N MET A 165 20.29 -12.49 14.07
CA MET A 165 21.02 -13.74 14.09
C MET A 165 20.14 -14.90 13.62
N ARG A 166 20.76 -16.02 13.27
CA ARG A 166 20.04 -17.25 12.97
C ARG A 166 19.15 -17.63 14.15
N TYR A 167 17.93 -18.12 13.85
CA TYR A 167 16.98 -18.45 14.91
C TYR A 167 17.56 -19.46 15.93
N GLY A 168 18.30 -20.49 15.49
CA GLY A 168 18.93 -21.44 16.39
C GLY A 168 19.93 -20.80 17.34
N ALA A 169 20.76 -19.88 16.85
CA ALA A 169 21.73 -19.13 17.68
C ALA A 169 21.02 -18.21 18.68
N PHE A 170 19.92 -17.58 18.25
CA PHE A 170 19.08 -16.76 19.11
C PHE A 170 18.42 -17.58 20.22
N ALA A 171 17.76 -18.69 19.87
CA ALA A 171 17.11 -19.56 20.84
C ALA A 171 18.06 -20.07 21.88
N SER A 172 19.26 -20.53 21.49
CA SER A 172 20.34 -20.97 22.41
C SER A 172 20.81 -19.84 23.34
N LEU A 173 20.91 -18.61 22.82
CA LEU A 173 21.27 -17.41 23.58
C LEU A 173 20.19 -17.09 24.62
N MET A 174 18.92 -17.13 24.23
CA MET A 174 17.78 -16.86 25.12
C MET A 174 17.65 -17.91 26.19
N GLU A 175 17.79 -19.20 25.85
CA GLU A 175 17.79 -20.29 26.81
C GLU A 175 18.90 -20.14 27.86
N ALA A 176 20.12 -19.77 27.44
CA ALA A 176 21.24 -19.50 28.36
C ALA A 176 20.95 -18.35 29.33
N ASN A 177 20.10 -17.40 28.93
CA ASN A 177 19.68 -16.26 29.75
C ASN A 177 18.34 -16.50 30.48
N GLY A 178 17.79 -17.73 30.41
CA GLY A 178 16.54 -18.11 31.10
C GLY A 178 15.28 -17.49 30.47
N VAL A 179 15.34 -17.04 29.20
CA VAL A 179 14.23 -16.46 28.46
C VAL A 179 13.59 -17.56 27.61
N PHE A 180 12.28 -17.69 27.71
CA PHE A 180 11.51 -18.61 26.87
C PHE A 180 11.26 -18.02 25.49
N CYS A 181 11.52 -18.79 24.43
CA CYS A 181 11.31 -18.42 23.05
C CYS A 181 9.95 -18.88 22.55
N SER A 182 9.25 -17.99 21.84
CA SER A 182 7.98 -18.26 21.18
C SER A 182 7.95 -17.59 19.80
N PRO A 183 8.51 -18.24 18.76
CA PRO A 183 8.59 -17.63 17.45
C PRO A 183 7.23 -17.44 16.81
N VAL A 184 7.15 -16.39 16.01
CA VAL A 184 6.04 -16.17 15.08
C VAL A 184 6.47 -16.67 13.70
N TRP A 185 5.61 -17.46 13.08
CA TRP A 185 5.79 -17.92 11.72
C TRP A 185 5.05 -17.02 10.77
N TYR A 186 5.77 -16.39 9.87
CA TYR A 186 5.25 -15.46 8.89
C TYR A 186 5.05 -16.15 7.55
N VAL A 187 3.90 -15.93 6.93
CA VAL A 187 3.54 -16.54 5.65
C VAL A 187 3.27 -15.44 4.62
N GLN A 188 3.93 -15.57 3.50
CA GLN A 188 3.73 -14.74 2.31
C GLN A 188 2.95 -15.54 1.27
N PHE A 189 1.77 -15.05 0.89
CA PHE A 189 0.96 -15.61 -0.18
C PHE A 189 1.24 -14.91 -1.52
N GLN A 190 0.77 -15.47 -2.63
CA GLN A 190 0.88 -14.84 -3.94
C GLN A 190 0.09 -13.53 -4.02
N SER A 191 -1.01 -13.42 -3.28
CA SER A 191 -1.80 -12.20 -3.19
C SER A 191 -2.50 -12.07 -1.83
N ALA A 192 -2.83 -10.83 -1.46
CA ALA A 192 -3.64 -10.57 -0.26
C ALA A 192 -5.05 -11.18 -0.34
N GLY A 193 -5.57 -11.43 -1.56
CA GLY A 193 -6.86 -12.10 -1.75
C GLY A 193 -6.81 -13.57 -1.35
N GLU A 194 -5.73 -14.26 -1.69
CA GLU A 194 -5.47 -15.65 -1.29
C GLU A 194 -5.24 -15.75 0.20
N ALA A 195 -4.50 -14.81 0.80
CA ALA A 195 -4.29 -14.77 2.23
C ALA A 195 -5.61 -14.76 3.03
N VAL A 196 -6.60 -13.96 2.62
CA VAL A 196 -7.92 -13.91 3.28
C VAL A 196 -8.65 -15.26 3.21
N GLY A 197 -8.60 -15.92 2.05
CA GLY A 197 -9.19 -17.27 1.88
C GLY A 197 -8.47 -18.31 2.75
N ALA A 198 -7.15 -18.25 2.74
CA ALA A 198 -6.29 -19.20 3.44
C ALA A 198 -6.43 -19.13 4.98
N ILE A 199 -6.73 -17.99 5.58
CA ILE A 199 -6.88 -17.87 7.05
C ILE A 199 -7.92 -18.88 7.59
N ALA A 200 -9.09 -18.95 6.95
CA ALA A 200 -10.14 -19.88 7.37
C ALA A 200 -9.72 -21.33 7.18
N GLU A 201 -9.12 -21.66 6.01
CA GLU A 201 -8.64 -23.01 5.70
C GLU A 201 -7.51 -23.45 6.65
N LEU A 202 -6.53 -22.58 6.93
CA LEU A 202 -5.44 -22.87 7.84
C LEU A 202 -5.94 -23.13 9.28
N SER A 203 -6.96 -22.36 9.71
CA SER A 203 -7.57 -22.55 11.03
C SER A 203 -8.27 -23.90 11.14
N GLU A 204 -8.94 -24.37 10.06
CA GLU A 204 -9.68 -25.62 10.03
C GLU A 204 -8.75 -26.83 9.84
N ASP A 205 -7.88 -26.78 8.82
CA ASP A 205 -7.00 -27.90 8.43
C ASP A 205 -5.94 -28.22 9.47
N TYR A 206 -5.33 -27.18 10.05
CA TYR A 206 -4.23 -27.33 11.01
C TYR A 206 -4.66 -27.09 12.46
N ARG A 207 -5.94 -26.87 12.71
CA ARG A 207 -6.50 -26.58 14.05
C ARG A 207 -5.84 -25.41 14.76
N ILE A 208 -5.46 -24.39 13.98
CA ILE A 208 -4.85 -23.17 14.49
C ILE A 208 -5.95 -22.28 15.07
N GLN A 209 -5.76 -21.80 16.30
CA GLN A 209 -6.72 -20.88 16.89
C GLN A 209 -6.71 -19.53 16.13
N ALA A 210 -7.88 -18.99 15.85
CA ALA A 210 -7.97 -17.72 15.10
C ALA A 210 -7.23 -16.56 15.80
N ASP A 211 -7.19 -16.56 17.13
CA ASP A 211 -6.48 -15.55 17.93
C ASP A 211 -4.95 -15.67 17.83
N SER A 212 -4.44 -16.82 17.37
CA SER A 212 -3.01 -17.02 17.12
C SER A 212 -2.57 -16.54 15.73
N ILE A 213 -3.52 -16.13 14.88
CA ILE A 213 -3.23 -15.61 13.54
C ILE A 213 -3.33 -14.09 13.55
N SER A 214 -2.22 -13.45 13.29
CA SER A 214 -2.14 -11.99 13.09
C SER A 214 -2.05 -11.65 11.61
N GLU A 215 -2.74 -10.58 11.19
CA GLU A 215 -2.66 -10.06 9.81
C GLU A 215 -1.66 -8.90 9.74
N ASN A 216 -0.90 -8.82 8.65
CA ASN A 216 -0.21 -7.58 8.28
C ASN A 216 -1.26 -6.55 7.84
N THR A 217 -1.88 -5.91 8.82
CA THR A 217 -3.02 -5.02 8.63
C THR A 217 -2.71 -3.91 7.61
N ALA A 218 -1.48 -3.41 7.60
CA ALA A 218 -1.06 -2.35 6.69
C ALA A 218 -1.05 -2.84 5.23
N LEU A 219 -0.42 -3.98 4.96
CA LEU A 219 -0.36 -4.58 3.63
C LEU A 219 -1.76 -5.03 3.14
N MET A 220 -2.53 -5.68 4.03
CA MET A 220 -3.89 -6.12 3.72
C MET A 220 -4.85 -4.95 3.49
N ALA A 221 -4.70 -3.85 4.24
CA ALA A 221 -5.48 -2.64 4.07
C ALA A 221 -5.29 -2.01 2.69
N MET A 222 -4.06 -1.95 2.21
CA MET A 222 -3.74 -1.40 0.89
C MET A 222 -4.34 -2.22 -0.25
N ALA A 223 -4.40 -3.54 -0.09
CA ALA A 223 -5.07 -4.42 -1.03
C ALA A 223 -6.61 -4.37 -0.93
N GLY A 224 -7.17 -3.58 0.01
CA GLY A 224 -8.61 -3.53 0.27
C GLY A 224 -9.16 -4.82 0.88
N LYS A 225 -8.31 -5.62 1.52
CA LYS A 225 -8.63 -6.95 2.03
C LYS A 225 -8.53 -7.08 3.56
N SER A 226 -8.19 -5.99 4.26
CA SER A 226 -8.08 -6.03 5.72
C SER A 226 -9.41 -6.36 6.39
N SER A 227 -9.38 -7.22 7.39
CA SER A 227 -10.51 -7.52 8.28
C SER A 227 -10.82 -6.38 9.26
N SER A 228 -9.88 -5.45 9.46
CA SER A 228 -9.99 -4.34 10.41
C SER A 228 -11.20 -3.43 10.13
N ASN A 229 -12.03 -3.22 11.15
CA ASN A 229 -13.18 -2.32 11.07
C ASN A 229 -12.78 -0.86 10.81
N SER A 230 -11.65 -0.43 11.33
CA SER A 230 -11.11 0.93 11.11
C SER A 230 -10.80 1.16 9.63
N VAL A 231 -10.17 0.20 8.97
CA VAL A 231 -9.86 0.26 7.54
C VAL A 231 -11.14 0.29 6.70
N LYS A 232 -12.11 -0.57 7.01
CA LYS A 232 -13.42 -0.58 6.33
C LYS A 232 -14.14 0.76 6.43
N SER A 233 -14.05 1.42 7.59
CA SER A 233 -14.65 2.76 7.79
C SER A 233 -13.98 3.82 6.90
N VAL A 234 -12.65 3.79 6.75
CA VAL A 234 -11.90 4.70 5.87
C VAL A 234 -12.33 4.54 4.42
N TYR A 235 -12.44 3.29 3.93
CA TYR A 235 -12.94 3.02 2.57
C TYR A 235 -14.40 3.48 2.38
N GLY A 236 -15.25 3.32 3.41
CA GLY A 236 -16.62 3.83 3.39
C GLY A 236 -16.69 5.34 3.21
N ILE A 237 -15.89 6.10 3.96
CA ILE A 237 -15.80 7.56 3.85
C ILE A 237 -15.25 7.96 2.47
N ALA A 238 -14.20 7.31 1.97
CA ALA A 238 -13.65 7.58 0.65
C ALA A 238 -14.68 7.33 -0.46
N GLY A 239 -15.43 6.24 -0.38
CA GLY A 239 -16.52 5.92 -1.30
C GLY A 239 -17.63 6.98 -1.29
N PHE A 240 -18.02 7.44 -0.10
CA PHE A 240 -19.01 8.53 0.04
C PHE A 240 -18.54 9.83 -0.61
N LEU A 241 -17.31 10.25 -0.34
CA LEU A 241 -16.72 11.44 -0.96
C LEU A 241 -16.64 11.32 -2.49
N PHE A 242 -16.29 10.13 -2.99
CA PHE A 242 -16.28 9.85 -4.43
C PHE A 242 -17.66 10.07 -5.06
N VAL A 243 -18.73 9.55 -4.45
CA VAL A 243 -20.11 9.75 -4.93
C VAL A 243 -20.48 11.23 -4.94
N LEU A 244 -20.10 12.00 -3.92
CA LEU A 244 -20.33 13.46 -3.90
C LEU A 244 -19.64 14.16 -5.06
N VAL A 245 -18.40 13.80 -5.40
CA VAL A 245 -17.67 14.37 -6.55
C VAL A 245 -18.37 14.04 -7.86
N LEU A 246 -18.87 12.81 -8.02
CA LEU A 246 -19.65 12.42 -9.21
C LEU A 246 -20.93 13.23 -9.35
N ILE A 247 -21.67 13.43 -8.26
CA ILE A 247 -22.91 14.24 -8.27
C ILE A 247 -22.59 15.69 -8.64
N ALA A 248 -21.58 16.29 -8.03
CA ALA A 248 -21.19 17.67 -8.32
C ALA A 248 -20.78 17.86 -9.80
N GLY A 249 -19.96 16.96 -10.34
CA GLY A 249 -19.58 16.95 -11.76
C GLY A 249 -20.77 16.77 -12.68
N GLY A 250 -21.67 15.85 -12.37
CA GLY A 250 -22.90 15.59 -13.11
C GLY A 250 -23.83 16.81 -13.15
N LEU A 251 -24.01 17.50 -12.02
CA LEU A 251 -24.81 18.71 -11.95
C LEU A 251 -24.20 19.86 -12.76
N MET A 252 -22.89 20.04 -12.72
CA MET A 252 -22.19 21.06 -13.50
C MET A 252 -22.36 20.81 -15.02
N ILE A 253 -22.18 19.59 -15.48
CA ILE A 253 -22.37 19.19 -16.88
C ILE A 253 -23.83 19.36 -17.30
N SER A 254 -24.78 18.87 -16.48
CA SER A 254 -26.22 19.00 -16.75
C SER A 254 -26.67 20.44 -16.84
N GLY A 255 -26.21 21.31 -15.95
CA GLY A 255 -26.50 22.74 -15.96
C GLY A 255 -25.99 23.40 -17.23
N SER A 256 -24.77 23.15 -17.66
CA SER A 256 -24.17 23.66 -18.86
C SER A 256 -24.90 23.17 -20.14
N MET A 257 -25.26 21.87 -20.18
CA MET A 257 -26.04 21.33 -21.30
C MET A 257 -27.45 21.89 -21.36
N ASN A 258 -28.11 22.10 -20.22
CA ASN A 258 -29.44 22.69 -20.16
C ASN A 258 -29.42 24.12 -20.71
N SER A 259 -28.40 24.92 -20.37
CA SER A 259 -28.20 26.25 -20.95
C SER A 259 -28.01 26.19 -22.48
N ASN A 260 -27.22 25.24 -22.98
CA ASN A 260 -27.00 25.06 -24.42
C ASN A 260 -28.30 24.66 -25.15
N VAL A 261 -29.08 23.73 -24.59
CA VAL A 261 -30.40 23.31 -25.14
C VAL A 261 -31.37 24.49 -25.15
N ALA A 262 -31.42 25.30 -24.11
CA ALA A 262 -32.29 26.48 -24.04
C ALA A 262 -31.94 27.52 -25.13
N GLN A 263 -30.68 27.74 -25.42
CA GLN A 263 -30.25 28.65 -26.52
C GLN A 263 -30.61 28.12 -27.91
N ARG A 264 -30.83 26.81 -28.09
CA ARG A 264 -31.13 26.16 -29.37
C ARG A 264 -32.57 25.69 -29.47
N THR A 265 -33.47 26.21 -28.65
CA THR A 265 -34.90 25.80 -28.63
C THR A 265 -35.58 25.97 -29.99
N ARG A 266 -35.26 27.06 -30.74
CA ARG A 266 -35.80 27.27 -32.10
C ARG A 266 -35.41 26.12 -33.04
N PHE A 267 -34.17 25.65 -32.98
CA PHE A 267 -33.68 24.54 -33.81
C PHE A 267 -34.46 23.24 -33.52
N PHE A 268 -34.67 22.91 -32.27
CA PHE A 268 -35.44 21.71 -31.88
C PHE A 268 -36.92 21.85 -32.25
N GLY A 269 -37.49 23.04 -32.11
CA GLY A 269 -38.86 23.33 -32.60
C GLY A 269 -39.01 23.13 -34.12
N MET A 270 -38.07 23.63 -34.93
CA MET A 270 -38.08 23.41 -36.39
C MET A 270 -37.96 21.89 -36.71
N MET A 271 -37.09 21.15 -36.07
CA MET A 271 -36.98 19.70 -36.28
C MET A 271 -38.33 18.99 -36.05
N ARG A 272 -39.06 19.38 -35.01
CA ARG A 272 -40.39 18.81 -34.74
C ARG A 272 -41.44 19.24 -35.77
N CYS A 273 -41.40 20.47 -36.28
CA CYS A 273 -42.29 20.90 -37.34
C CYS A 273 -42.11 20.13 -38.65
N ILE A 274 -40.89 19.62 -38.92
CA ILE A 274 -40.57 18.81 -40.11
C ILE A 274 -40.92 17.30 -39.85
N GLY A 275 -41.44 16.96 -38.66
CA GLY A 275 -41.91 15.59 -38.34
C GLY A 275 -40.95 14.76 -37.50
N ALA A 276 -39.91 15.32 -36.89
CA ALA A 276 -39.03 14.58 -36.01
C ALA A 276 -39.77 14.13 -34.73
N SER A 277 -39.65 12.84 -34.40
CA SER A 277 -40.22 12.28 -33.19
C SER A 277 -39.43 12.70 -31.93
N ARG A 278 -40.09 12.65 -30.75
CA ARG A 278 -39.45 12.94 -29.47
C ARG A 278 -38.20 12.08 -29.23
N SER A 279 -38.28 10.81 -29.60
CA SER A 279 -37.17 9.87 -29.48
C SER A 279 -35.97 10.28 -30.34
N GLN A 280 -36.22 10.76 -31.54
CA GLN A 280 -35.15 11.23 -32.43
C GLN A 280 -34.45 12.47 -31.88
N VAL A 281 -35.20 13.42 -31.31
CA VAL A 281 -34.61 14.61 -30.66
C VAL A 281 -33.76 14.23 -29.47
N ILE A 282 -34.24 13.33 -28.58
CA ILE A 282 -33.49 12.82 -27.43
C ILE A 282 -32.18 12.12 -27.88
N ARG A 283 -32.30 11.26 -28.91
CA ARG A 283 -31.13 10.53 -29.46
C ARG A 283 -30.10 11.52 -30.06
N TYR A 284 -30.57 12.56 -30.75
CA TYR A 284 -29.71 13.60 -31.30
C TYR A 284 -28.90 14.31 -30.21
N VAL A 285 -29.56 14.77 -29.12
CA VAL A 285 -28.89 15.47 -28.03
C VAL A 285 -27.86 14.55 -27.33
N ARG A 286 -28.20 13.27 -27.16
CA ARG A 286 -27.24 12.28 -26.59
C ARG A 286 -26.04 12.03 -27.48
N LEU A 287 -26.25 11.92 -28.80
CA LEU A 287 -25.16 11.78 -29.78
C LEU A 287 -24.28 13.02 -29.86
N GLU A 288 -24.88 14.19 -29.75
CA GLU A 288 -24.14 15.48 -29.71
C GLU A 288 -23.27 15.51 -28.42
N ALA A 289 -23.81 15.14 -27.28
CA ALA A 289 -23.06 15.03 -26.03
C ALA A 289 -21.87 14.05 -26.14
N LEU A 290 -22.07 12.87 -26.74
CA LEU A 290 -21.00 11.91 -27.00
C LEU A 290 -19.95 12.43 -27.96
N ASN A 291 -20.36 13.20 -28.97
CA ASN A 291 -19.42 13.82 -29.91
C ASN A 291 -18.51 14.86 -29.22
N TRP A 292 -19.04 15.60 -28.24
CA TRP A 292 -18.23 16.49 -27.40
C TRP A 292 -17.23 15.70 -26.54
N CYS A 293 -17.59 14.50 -26.04
CA CYS A 293 -16.69 13.63 -25.29
C CYS A 293 -15.45 13.24 -26.10
N LYS A 294 -15.56 13.02 -27.42
CA LYS A 294 -14.42 12.65 -28.27
C LYS A 294 -13.26 13.63 -28.20
N LYS A 295 -13.55 14.92 -28.02
CA LYS A 295 -12.54 15.96 -27.88
C LYS A 295 -12.25 16.28 -26.40
N ALA A 296 -13.28 16.38 -25.59
CA ALA A 296 -13.16 16.78 -24.20
C ALA A 296 -12.45 15.77 -23.32
N VAL A 297 -12.75 14.47 -23.49
CA VAL A 297 -12.17 13.40 -22.65
C VAL A 297 -10.66 13.30 -22.84
N PRO A 298 -10.11 13.18 -24.06
CA PRO A 298 -8.65 13.12 -24.22
C PRO A 298 -7.93 14.35 -23.66
N ILE A 299 -8.48 15.56 -23.90
CA ILE A 299 -7.91 16.80 -23.37
C ILE A 299 -7.94 16.79 -21.83
N GLY A 300 -9.06 16.37 -21.23
CA GLY A 300 -9.21 16.27 -19.78
C GLY A 300 -8.25 15.25 -19.17
N LEU A 301 -8.04 14.09 -19.81
CA LEU A 301 -7.10 13.05 -19.38
C LEU A 301 -5.66 13.57 -19.39
N VAL A 302 -5.22 14.18 -20.49
CA VAL A 302 -3.86 14.74 -20.60
C VAL A 302 -3.66 15.85 -19.57
N ALA A 303 -4.58 16.79 -19.47
CA ALA A 303 -4.48 17.89 -18.51
C ALA A 303 -4.50 17.38 -17.06
N GLY A 304 -5.35 16.39 -16.73
CA GLY A 304 -5.40 15.76 -15.42
C GLY A 304 -4.11 15.03 -15.06
N THR A 305 -3.50 14.31 -16.00
CA THR A 305 -2.20 13.65 -15.81
C THR A 305 -1.09 14.67 -15.56
N VAL A 306 -1.03 15.76 -16.35
CA VAL A 306 -0.01 16.81 -16.15
C VAL A 306 -0.18 17.48 -14.78
N ILE A 307 -1.41 17.78 -14.38
CA ILE A 307 -1.68 18.38 -13.06
C ILE A 307 -1.29 17.41 -11.94
N SER A 308 -1.58 16.11 -12.07
CA SER A 308 -1.15 15.12 -11.06
C SER A 308 0.36 15.07 -10.93
N TRP A 309 1.12 15.14 -12.04
CA TRP A 309 2.58 15.23 -12.00
C TRP A 309 3.08 16.50 -11.31
N CYS A 310 2.46 17.65 -11.60
CA CYS A 310 2.80 18.90 -10.93
C CYS A 310 2.56 18.82 -9.42
N ILE A 311 1.43 18.26 -9.00
CA ILE A 311 1.12 18.09 -7.56
C ILE A 311 2.11 17.12 -6.92
N CYS A 312 2.39 15.97 -7.54
CA CYS A 312 3.38 15.01 -7.03
C CYS A 312 4.79 15.64 -6.94
N ALA A 313 5.18 16.47 -7.92
CA ALA A 313 6.45 17.19 -7.88
C ALA A 313 6.52 18.17 -6.69
N VAL A 314 5.44 18.92 -6.44
CA VAL A 314 5.36 19.84 -5.28
C VAL A 314 5.43 19.07 -3.96
N LEU A 315 4.74 17.93 -3.85
CA LEU A 315 4.80 17.09 -2.66
C LEU A 315 6.21 16.51 -2.43
N HIS A 316 6.82 15.97 -3.49
CA HIS A 316 8.15 15.34 -3.44
C HIS A 316 9.25 16.35 -3.10
N TYR A 317 9.36 17.47 -3.85
CA TYR A 317 10.46 18.45 -3.71
C TYR A 317 10.16 19.57 -2.70
N GLY A 318 8.89 19.93 -2.51
CA GLY A 318 8.50 21.06 -1.68
C GLY A 318 8.26 20.68 -0.22
N ILE A 319 7.59 19.57 0.04
CA ILE A 319 7.28 19.11 1.39
C ILE A 319 8.34 18.09 1.85
N GLY A 320 8.75 17.17 0.99
CA GLY A 320 9.71 16.12 1.35
C GLY A 320 9.17 15.17 2.43
N GLY A 321 10.04 14.69 3.31
CA GLY A 321 9.64 13.81 4.42
C GLY A 321 8.97 12.53 3.93
N GLU A 322 7.73 12.29 4.32
CA GLU A 322 6.95 11.10 3.95
C GLU A 322 6.65 10.99 2.44
N PHE A 323 6.72 12.12 1.69
CA PHE A 323 6.46 12.15 0.25
C PHE A 323 7.72 11.98 -0.61
N LYS A 324 8.88 11.74 0.00
CA LYS A 324 10.16 11.62 -0.71
C LYS A 324 10.20 10.44 -1.69
N ASP A 325 9.46 9.38 -1.42
CA ASP A 325 9.38 8.19 -2.27
C ASP A 325 8.25 8.24 -3.31
N LEU A 326 7.53 9.38 -3.38
CA LEU A 326 6.44 9.57 -4.33
C LEU A 326 6.99 9.73 -5.76
N PRO A 327 6.56 8.91 -6.75
CA PRO A 327 7.03 9.04 -8.11
C PRO A 327 6.50 10.32 -8.76
N VAL A 328 7.38 11.19 -9.25
CA VAL A 328 7.00 12.48 -9.85
C VAL A 328 6.38 12.30 -11.23
N PHE A 329 6.92 11.39 -12.05
CA PHE A 329 6.48 11.13 -13.42
C PHE A 329 6.02 9.67 -13.58
N ALA A 330 4.89 9.32 -13.01
CA ALA A 330 4.31 8.00 -13.18
C ALA A 330 2.98 8.05 -13.93
N PHE A 331 2.75 7.07 -14.80
CA PHE A 331 1.44 6.86 -15.39
C PHE A 331 0.59 6.00 -14.46
N SER A 332 -0.63 6.49 -14.19
CA SER A 332 -1.64 5.74 -13.47
C SER A 332 -2.67 5.18 -14.45
N PRO A 333 -2.62 3.86 -14.77
CA PRO A 333 -3.67 3.23 -15.58
C PRO A 333 -5.05 3.36 -14.92
N VAL A 334 -5.10 3.29 -13.58
CA VAL A 334 -6.33 3.45 -12.80
C VAL A 334 -6.90 4.84 -12.98
N GLY A 335 -6.07 5.89 -12.89
CA GLY A 335 -6.49 7.28 -13.09
C GLY A 335 -7.00 7.54 -14.50
N LEU A 336 -6.33 7.00 -15.52
CA LEU A 336 -6.73 7.18 -16.93
C LEU A 336 -8.03 6.43 -17.25
N LEU A 337 -8.16 5.17 -16.84
CA LEU A 337 -9.35 4.36 -17.10
C LEU A 337 -10.57 4.90 -16.35
N SER A 338 -10.41 5.24 -15.07
CA SER A 338 -11.49 5.82 -14.27
C SER A 338 -11.91 7.19 -14.79
N GLY A 339 -10.96 8.06 -15.13
CA GLY A 339 -11.24 9.36 -15.71
C GLY A 339 -12.02 9.25 -17.03
N ALA A 340 -11.61 8.36 -17.93
CA ALA A 340 -12.31 8.10 -19.18
C ALA A 340 -13.71 7.52 -18.96
N ALA A 341 -13.83 6.47 -18.15
CA ALA A 341 -15.10 5.79 -17.90
C ALA A 341 -16.09 6.73 -17.18
N VAL A 342 -15.66 7.35 -16.08
CA VAL A 342 -16.48 8.29 -15.31
C VAL A 342 -16.87 9.50 -16.15
N GLY A 343 -15.92 10.07 -16.93
CA GLY A 343 -16.20 11.20 -17.81
C GLY A 343 -17.32 10.89 -18.81
N VAL A 344 -17.26 9.74 -19.49
CA VAL A 344 -18.30 9.34 -20.46
C VAL A 344 -19.63 9.04 -19.77
N ILE A 345 -19.62 8.26 -18.69
CA ILE A 345 -20.82 7.86 -17.94
C ILE A 345 -21.52 9.09 -17.36
N THR A 346 -20.75 10.00 -16.74
CA THR A 346 -21.29 11.22 -16.13
C THR A 346 -21.94 12.12 -17.20
N VAL A 347 -21.32 12.26 -18.38
CA VAL A 347 -21.90 13.04 -19.49
C VAL A 347 -23.21 12.39 -19.98
N LEU A 348 -23.25 11.07 -20.14
CA LEU A 348 -24.45 10.37 -20.58
C LEU A 348 -25.60 10.54 -19.58
N ILE A 349 -25.33 10.43 -18.28
CA ILE A 349 -26.33 10.63 -17.23
C ILE A 349 -26.77 12.10 -17.19
N ALA A 350 -25.82 13.04 -17.20
CA ALA A 350 -26.09 14.46 -17.16
C ALA A 350 -26.89 14.97 -18.40
N ALA A 351 -26.71 14.33 -19.55
CA ALA A 351 -27.44 14.66 -20.79
C ALA A 351 -28.90 14.23 -20.78
N GLN A 352 -29.36 13.35 -19.86
CA GLN A 352 -30.73 12.83 -19.86
C GLN A 352 -31.77 13.94 -19.64
N LEU A 353 -31.62 14.75 -18.61
CA LEU A 353 -32.55 15.82 -18.28
C LEU A 353 -32.64 16.88 -19.39
N PRO A 354 -31.52 17.43 -19.91
CA PRO A 354 -31.53 18.36 -21.05
C PRO A 354 -32.14 17.72 -22.30
N ALA A 355 -31.86 16.47 -22.62
CA ALA A 355 -32.43 15.77 -23.77
C ALA A 355 -33.96 15.64 -23.69
N ILE A 356 -34.50 15.30 -22.52
CA ILE A 356 -35.95 15.25 -22.30
C ILE A 356 -36.59 16.64 -22.43
N ARG A 357 -35.92 17.69 -21.93
CA ARG A 357 -36.39 19.06 -22.06
C ARG A 357 -36.39 19.56 -23.52
N ALA A 358 -35.36 19.20 -24.30
CA ALA A 358 -35.29 19.53 -25.74
C ALA A 358 -36.43 18.87 -26.54
N ALA A 359 -37.00 17.76 -26.07
CA ALA A 359 -38.06 17.01 -26.73
C ALA A 359 -39.48 17.41 -26.28
N LYS A 360 -39.64 18.30 -25.30
CA LYS A 360 -40.92 18.90 -24.90
C LYS A 360 -41.24 20.08 -25.76
#